data_eb21201d4dee9fa8b273e804803354d5
#
_entry.id   eb21201d4dee9fa8b273e804803354d5
#
_cell.length_a   1.000
_cell.length_b   1.000
_cell.length_c   1.000
_cell.angle_alpha   90.00
_cell.angle_beta   90.00
_cell.angle_gamma   90.00
#
_symmetry.space_group_name_H-M   'P 1'
#
loop_
_entity.id
_entity.type
_entity.pdbx_description
1 polymer ?
#
loop_
_entity_poly.entity_id
_entity_poly.type
_entity_poly.pdbx_seq_one_letter_code
_entity_poly.pdbx_strand_id
1 'polypeptide(L)'
;MSLWLYRIATWLLAPLFLLQLAWRARVERSGTIDLAARLGFGSKLIGRSIWIHAVSVGEVQAAATLVLALRERHSHEPIVVTCVTPTGMAHARRLFAAQNVTLRFLPLDLPGAVHRFLDRIQPQVGIVLETE
;
A
#
# COMPACT_ATOMS: atom_id res chain seq x y z
N MET A 1 18.08 15.25 15.39
CA MET A 1 16.84 15.87 14.87
C MET A 1 15.69 15.34 15.70
N SER A 2 14.95 16.19 16.38
CA SER A 2 13.92 15.69 17.29
C SER A 2 12.72 15.16 16.51
N LEU A 3 12.15 14.05 16.94
CA LEU A 3 10.93 13.44 16.39
C LEU A 3 9.78 14.46 16.23
N TRP A 4 9.79 15.51 17.01
CA TRP A 4 8.81 16.59 16.98
C TRP A 4 8.92 17.45 15.71
N LEU A 5 10.14 17.81 15.30
CA LEU A 5 10.41 18.55 14.09
C LEU A 5 10.03 17.74 12.84
N TYR A 6 10.32 16.43 12.85
CA TYR A 6 9.89 15.52 11.78
C TYR A 6 8.37 15.48 11.66
N ARG A 7 7.65 15.34 12.76
CA ARG A 7 6.18 15.30 12.76
C ARG A 7 5.57 16.61 12.23
N ILE A 8 6.09 17.76 12.64
CA ILE A 8 5.63 19.07 12.14
C ILE A 8 5.91 19.20 10.65
N ALA A 9 7.13 18.84 10.21
CA ALA A 9 7.51 18.88 8.81
C ALA A 9 6.60 17.96 7.96
N THR A 10 6.30 16.76 8.44
CA THR A 10 5.41 15.82 7.74
C THR A 10 3.99 16.39 7.61
N TRP A 11 3.48 17.02 8.65
CA TRP A 11 2.15 17.65 8.61
C TRP A 11 2.09 18.83 7.64
N LEU A 12 3.15 19.64 7.58
CA LEU A 12 3.24 20.79 6.66
C LEU A 12 3.45 20.36 5.21
N LEU A 13 4.19 19.27 4.98
CA LEU A 13 4.50 18.76 3.64
C LEU A 13 3.42 17.81 3.10
N ALA A 14 2.58 17.23 3.96
CA ALA A 14 1.52 16.33 3.55
C ALA A 14 0.58 16.92 2.48
N PRO A 15 0.07 18.16 2.60
CA PRO A 15 -0.78 18.74 1.57
C PRO A 15 -0.04 18.95 0.24
N LEU A 16 1.24 19.31 0.29
CA LEU A 16 2.06 19.46 -0.92
C LEU A 16 2.30 18.13 -1.62
N PHE A 17 2.57 17.08 -0.84
CA PHE A 17 2.71 15.71 -1.35
C PHE A 17 1.41 15.18 -1.95
N LEU A 18 0.27 15.46 -1.30
CA LEU A 18 -1.05 15.12 -1.83
C LEU A 18 -1.35 15.85 -3.14
N LEU A 19 -0.98 17.14 -3.23
CA LEU A 19 -1.14 17.92 -4.45
C LEU A 19 -0.27 17.37 -5.59
N GLN A 20 0.96 17.01 -5.30
CA GLN A 20 1.87 16.39 -6.27
C GLN A 20 1.36 15.02 -6.73
N LEU A 21 0.81 14.22 -5.82
CA LEU A 21 0.21 12.93 -6.13
C LEU A 21 -1.06 13.10 -6.99
N ALA A 22 -1.87 14.13 -6.68
CA ALA A 22 -3.04 14.53 -7.46
C ALA A 22 -2.68 14.92 -8.88
N TRP A 23 -1.63 15.71 -9.01
CA TRP A 23 -1.15 16.16 -10.31
C TRP A 23 -0.62 14.98 -11.14
N ARG A 24 0.19 14.10 -10.55
CA ARG A 24 0.67 12.88 -11.21
C ARG A 24 -0.48 11.97 -11.67
N ALA A 25 -1.48 11.74 -10.84
CA ALA A 25 -2.63 10.92 -11.21
C ALA A 25 -3.42 11.52 -12.40
N ARG A 26 -3.52 12.85 -12.48
CA ARG A 26 -4.13 13.53 -13.63
C ARG A 26 -3.30 13.41 -14.91
N VAL A 27 -1.97 13.54 -14.79
CA VAL A 27 -1.06 13.47 -15.95
C VAL A 27 -0.97 12.04 -16.48
N GLU A 28 -0.94 11.04 -15.59
CA GLU A 28 -0.83 9.63 -15.98
C GLU A 28 -2.14 9.00 -16.46
N ARG A 29 -3.27 9.72 -16.45
CA ARG A 29 -4.62 9.21 -16.80
C ARG A 29 -5.01 7.88 -16.16
N SER A 30 -4.31 7.44 -15.15
CA SER A 30 -4.37 6.08 -14.59
C SER A 30 -5.08 5.98 -13.25
N GLY A 31 -6.14 6.75 -13.05
CA GLY A 31 -7.04 6.47 -11.93
C GLY A 31 -7.17 7.57 -10.89
N THR A 32 -8.24 7.48 -10.16
CA THR A 32 -8.58 8.35 -9.03
C THR A 32 -7.62 8.15 -7.87
N ILE A 33 -7.21 9.26 -7.27
CA ILE A 33 -6.50 9.22 -6.00
C ILE A 33 -7.50 8.74 -4.96
N ASP A 34 -7.24 7.58 -4.40
CA ASP A 34 -7.98 7.12 -3.25
C ASP A 34 -7.42 7.78 -1.98
N LEU A 35 -7.86 9.01 -1.74
CA LEU A 35 -7.45 9.77 -0.57
C LEU A 35 -7.83 9.07 0.74
N ALA A 36 -8.97 8.41 0.77
CA ALA A 36 -9.42 7.66 1.92
C ALA A 36 -8.43 6.52 2.25
N ALA A 37 -8.00 5.75 1.24
CA ALA A 37 -6.98 4.72 1.42
C ALA A 37 -5.64 5.32 1.89
N ARG A 38 -5.24 6.48 1.36
CA ARG A 38 -4.01 7.18 1.77
C ARG A 38 -4.07 7.69 3.22
N LEU A 39 -5.25 7.93 3.75
CA LEU A 39 -5.48 8.27 5.15
C LEU A 39 -5.68 7.04 6.05
N GLY A 40 -5.47 5.84 5.52
CA GLY A 40 -5.57 4.59 6.25
C GLY A 40 -6.98 4.03 6.39
N PHE A 41 -7.95 4.61 5.69
CA PHE A 41 -9.32 4.09 5.66
C PHE A 41 -9.43 2.90 4.69
N GLY A 42 -10.35 2.01 4.98
CA GLY A 42 -10.63 0.81 4.18
C GLY A 42 -11.39 -0.23 5.01
N SER A 43 -11.83 -1.31 4.42
CA SER A 43 -12.47 -2.40 5.14
C SER A 43 -11.50 -3.08 6.12
N LYS A 44 -11.98 -3.49 7.28
CA LYS A 44 -11.20 -4.29 8.22
C LYS A 44 -11.12 -5.73 7.70
N LEU A 45 -9.93 -6.31 7.70
CA LEU A 45 -9.77 -7.71 7.37
C LEU A 45 -10.14 -8.60 8.55
N ILE A 46 -10.60 -9.80 8.24
CA ILE A 46 -10.87 -10.84 9.24
C ILE A 46 -9.61 -11.70 9.34
N GLY A 47 -9.04 -11.76 10.52
CA GLY A 47 -7.81 -12.51 10.79
C GLY A 47 -6.53 -11.70 10.55
N ARG A 48 -5.41 -12.31 10.89
CA ARG A 48 -4.07 -11.71 10.75
C ARG A 48 -3.59 -11.86 9.32
N SER A 49 -3.04 -10.80 8.75
CA SER A 49 -2.62 -10.78 7.36
C SER A 49 -1.11 -10.94 7.17
N ILE A 50 -0.74 -11.34 5.97
CA ILE A 50 0.61 -11.23 5.44
C ILE A 50 0.63 -9.97 4.57
N TRP A 51 1.45 -9.00 4.93
CA TRP A 51 1.55 -7.73 4.21
C TRP A 51 2.79 -7.69 3.34
N ILE A 52 2.60 -7.43 2.05
CA ILE A 52 3.67 -7.25 1.06
C ILE A 52 3.63 -5.81 0.55
N HIS A 53 4.74 -5.10 0.63
CA HIS A 53 4.87 -3.75 0.11
C HIS A 53 5.72 -3.74 -1.16
N ALA A 54 5.16 -3.19 -2.25
CA ALA A 54 5.80 -3.06 -3.55
C ALA A 54 5.59 -1.63 -4.09
N VAL A 55 6.66 -0.90 -4.35
CA VAL A 55 6.59 0.51 -4.79
C VAL A 55 6.41 0.62 -6.29
N SER A 56 7.22 -0.13 -7.05
CA SER A 56 7.31 -0.07 -8.50
C SER A 56 6.56 -1.21 -9.20
N VAL A 57 6.35 -1.06 -10.51
CA VAL A 57 5.76 -2.13 -11.36
C VAL A 57 6.60 -3.41 -11.32
N GLY A 58 7.93 -3.29 -11.31
CA GLY A 58 8.84 -4.45 -11.21
C GLY A 58 8.69 -5.20 -9.89
N GLU A 59 8.57 -4.48 -8.78
CA GLU A 59 8.34 -5.07 -7.46
C GLU A 59 6.96 -5.72 -7.35
N VAL A 60 5.94 -5.12 -7.95
CA VAL A 60 4.60 -5.74 -8.06
C VAL A 60 4.66 -7.06 -8.84
N GLN A 61 5.47 -7.11 -9.90
CA GLN A 61 5.70 -8.34 -10.65
C GLN A 61 6.42 -9.41 -9.80
N ALA A 62 7.42 -9.02 -9.03
CA ALA A 62 8.12 -9.91 -8.09
C ALA A 62 7.18 -10.40 -6.97
N ALA A 63 6.27 -9.54 -6.49
CA ALA A 63 5.26 -9.88 -5.50
C ALA A 63 4.34 -11.01 -5.97
N ALA A 64 4.07 -11.14 -7.27
CA ALA A 64 3.23 -12.21 -7.79
C ALA A 64 3.80 -13.61 -7.50
N THR A 65 5.09 -13.78 -7.74
CA THR A 65 5.78 -15.05 -7.45
C THR A 65 5.76 -15.37 -5.96
N LEU A 66 5.98 -14.35 -5.11
CA LEU A 66 5.92 -14.49 -3.66
C LEU A 66 4.51 -14.85 -3.18
N VAL A 67 3.48 -14.21 -3.72
CA VAL A 67 2.08 -14.51 -3.38
C VAL A 67 1.71 -15.96 -3.72
N LEU A 68 2.13 -16.46 -4.87
CA LEU A 68 1.90 -17.85 -5.24
C LEU A 68 2.55 -18.82 -4.25
N ALA A 69 3.82 -18.60 -3.92
CA ALA A 69 4.54 -19.42 -2.94
C ALA A 69 3.92 -19.36 -1.53
N LEU A 70 3.45 -18.17 -1.11
CA LEU A 70 2.76 -18.01 0.17
C LEU A 70 1.40 -18.72 0.19
N ARG A 71 0.65 -18.71 -0.92
CA ARG A 71 -0.65 -19.40 -1.01
C ARG A 71 -0.54 -20.90 -0.85
N GLU A 72 0.54 -21.51 -1.29
CA GLU A 72 0.79 -22.94 -1.10
C GLU A 72 0.89 -23.34 0.38
N ARG A 73 1.41 -22.44 1.22
CA ARG A 73 1.65 -22.69 2.66
C ARG A 73 0.64 -22.02 3.58
N HIS A 74 0.05 -20.91 3.13
CA HIS A 74 -0.85 -20.04 3.87
C HIS A 74 -2.15 -19.80 3.10
N SER A 75 -2.88 -20.88 2.83
CA SER A 75 -4.06 -20.88 1.95
C SER A 75 -5.23 -20.03 2.47
N HIS A 76 -5.34 -19.86 3.79
CA HIS A 76 -6.47 -19.18 4.43
C HIS A 76 -6.15 -17.78 4.96
N GLU A 77 -4.88 -17.42 5.08
CA GLU A 77 -4.49 -16.13 5.62
C GLU A 77 -4.70 -15.01 4.59
N PRO A 78 -5.25 -13.85 5.01
CA PRO A 78 -5.35 -12.70 4.12
C PRO A 78 -3.96 -12.25 3.67
N ILE A 79 -3.78 -12.05 2.37
CA ILE A 79 -2.59 -11.42 1.81
C ILE A 79 -2.97 -10.01 1.36
N VAL A 80 -2.21 -9.03 1.84
CA VAL A 80 -2.36 -7.61 1.47
C VAL A 80 -1.13 -7.19 0.67
N VAL A 81 -1.35 -6.65 -0.51
CA VAL A 81 -0.29 -6.02 -1.30
C VAL A 81 -0.55 -4.52 -1.34
N THR A 82 0.46 -3.73 -0.96
CA THR A 82 0.39 -2.28 -1.04
C THR A 82 1.26 -1.73 -2.13
N CYS A 83 0.72 -0.73 -2.84
CA CYS A 83 1.42 0.02 -3.87
C CYS A 83 1.45 1.51 -3.50
N VAL A 84 2.40 2.25 -4.06
CA VAL A 84 2.51 3.70 -3.85
C VAL A 84 1.90 4.47 -5.01
N THR A 85 2.13 4.03 -6.25
CA THR A 85 1.74 4.76 -7.45
C THR A 85 0.43 4.24 -8.05
N PRO A 86 -0.37 5.11 -8.70
CA PRO A 86 -1.55 4.67 -9.45
C PRO A 86 -1.23 3.65 -10.54
N THR A 87 -0.09 3.81 -11.23
CA THR A 87 0.38 2.87 -12.26
C THR A 87 0.69 1.49 -11.68
N GLY A 88 1.41 1.44 -10.55
CA GLY A 88 1.68 0.19 -9.81
C GLY A 88 0.38 -0.48 -9.36
N MET A 89 -0.57 0.29 -8.84
CA MET A 89 -1.88 -0.23 -8.45
C MET A 89 -2.67 -0.78 -9.64
N ALA A 90 -2.69 -0.09 -10.77
CA ALA A 90 -3.37 -0.56 -11.97
C ALA A 90 -2.74 -1.87 -12.49
N HIS A 91 -1.41 -1.98 -12.43
CA HIS A 91 -0.70 -3.21 -12.77
C HIS A 91 -1.04 -4.34 -11.78
N ALA A 92 -1.01 -4.06 -10.49
CA ALA A 92 -1.37 -5.03 -9.45
C ALA A 92 -2.80 -5.56 -9.61
N ARG A 93 -3.76 -4.70 -9.91
CA ARG A 93 -5.15 -5.11 -10.15
C ARG A 93 -5.27 -6.13 -11.29
N ARG A 94 -4.51 -5.95 -12.37
CA ARG A 94 -4.49 -6.92 -13.48
C ARG A 94 -3.79 -8.21 -13.09
N LEU A 95 -2.66 -8.09 -12.43
CA LEU A 95 -1.80 -9.22 -12.08
C LEU A 95 -2.46 -10.15 -11.04
N PHE A 96 -3.14 -9.57 -10.06
CA PHE A 96 -3.78 -10.32 -8.98
C PHE A 96 -5.29 -10.56 -9.17
N ALA A 97 -5.83 -10.28 -10.36
CA ALA A 97 -7.28 -10.40 -10.63
C ALA A 97 -7.87 -11.79 -10.32
N ALA A 98 -7.10 -12.84 -10.56
CA ALA A 98 -7.52 -14.24 -10.29
C ALA A 98 -7.08 -14.76 -8.91
N GLN A 99 -6.44 -13.92 -8.10
CA GLN A 99 -5.91 -14.30 -6.79
C GLN A 99 -6.67 -13.58 -5.68
N ASN A 100 -6.90 -14.27 -4.57
CA ASN A 100 -7.56 -13.66 -3.41
C ASN A 100 -6.58 -12.77 -2.62
N VAL A 101 -6.22 -11.63 -3.19
CA VAL A 101 -5.29 -10.65 -2.62
C VAL A 101 -6.02 -9.33 -2.41
N THR A 102 -5.86 -8.73 -1.25
CA THR A 102 -6.36 -7.39 -0.97
C THR A 102 -5.32 -6.37 -1.42
N LEU A 103 -5.69 -5.51 -2.38
CA LEU A 103 -4.83 -4.43 -2.86
C LEU A 103 -5.17 -3.13 -2.14
N ARG A 104 -4.15 -2.42 -1.69
CA ARG A 104 -4.30 -1.11 -1.04
C ARG A 104 -3.18 -0.15 -1.42
N PHE A 105 -3.49 1.13 -1.38
CA PHE A 105 -2.44 2.14 -1.38
C PHE A 105 -1.74 2.18 -0.02
N LEU A 106 -0.43 2.38 -0.03
CA LEU A 106 0.30 2.67 1.19
C LEU A 106 -0.25 3.95 1.82
N PRO A 107 -0.53 3.98 3.12
CA PRO A 107 -0.96 5.20 3.79
C PRO A 107 0.15 6.25 3.77
N LEU A 108 -0.24 7.51 3.90
CA LEU A 108 0.71 8.60 4.15
C LEU A 108 1.39 8.37 5.50
N ASP A 109 2.64 8.81 5.59
CA ASP A 109 3.42 8.76 6.84
C ASP A 109 2.93 9.79 7.88
N LEU A 110 1.65 9.65 8.21
CA LEU A 110 0.96 10.37 9.26
C LEU A 110 0.61 9.37 10.37
N PRO A 111 0.92 9.64 11.63
CA PRO A 111 0.70 8.67 12.73
C PRO A 111 -0.72 8.10 12.76
N GLY A 112 -1.72 8.94 12.58
CA GLY A 112 -3.12 8.50 12.55
C GLY A 112 -3.49 7.66 11.33
N ALA A 113 -2.91 7.94 10.14
CA ALA A 113 -3.15 7.17 8.93
C ALA A 113 -2.50 5.78 9.01
N VAL A 114 -1.25 5.73 9.45
CA VAL A 114 -0.52 4.47 9.63
C VAL A 114 -1.20 3.59 10.69
N HIS A 115 -1.60 4.17 11.81
CA HIS A 115 -2.27 3.42 12.88
C HIS A 115 -3.60 2.81 12.39
N ARG A 116 -4.44 3.61 11.74
CA ARG A 116 -5.69 3.09 11.15
C ARG A 116 -5.45 2.00 10.12
N PHE A 117 -4.45 2.18 9.26
CA PHE A 117 -4.10 1.17 8.26
C PHE A 117 -3.71 -0.16 8.91
N LEU A 118 -2.80 -0.14 9.90
CA LEU A 118 -2.36 -1.33 10.60
C LEU A 118 -3.48 -2.02 11.38
N ASP A 119 -4.36 -1.25 12.01
CA ASP A 119 -5.55 -1.78 12.69
C ASP A 119 -6.51 -2.51 11.74
N ARG A 120 -6.55 -2.09 10.48
CA ARG A 120 -7.44 -2.69 9.48
C ARG A 120 -6.87 -3.91 8.82
N ILE A 121 -5.58 -3.94 8.54
CA ILE A 121 -4.94 -5.10 7.91
C ILE A 121 -4.40 -6.13 8.90
N GLN A 122 -4.17 -5.75 10.16
CA GLN A 122 -3.69 -6.61 11.25
C GLN A 122 -2.50 -7.50 10.81
N PRO A 123 -1.37 -6.94 10.37
CA PRO A 123 -0.29 -7.73 9.81
C PRO A 123 0.40 -8.54 10.91
N GLN A 124 0.64 -9.82 10.66
CA GLN A 124 1.53 -10.65 11.48
C GLN A 124 2.98 -10.59 10.98
N VAL A 125 3.16 -10.30 9.71
CA VAL A 125 4.46 -10.11 9.06
C VAL A 125 4.32 -9.09 7.94
N GLY A 126 5.32 -8.23 7.80
CA GLY A 126 5.46 -7.28 6.70
C GLY A 126 6.70 -7.63 5.86
N ILE A 127 6.54 -7.72 4.56
CA ILE A 127 7.62 -8.00 3.60
C ILE A 127 7.73 -6.78 2.69
N VAL A 128 8.89 -6.15 2.66
CA VAL A 128 9.19 -5.03 1.76
C VAL A 128 10.00 -5.58 0.60
N LEU A 129 9.52 -5.33 -0.60
CA LEU A 129 10.25 -5.66 -1.83
C LEU A 129 10.99 -4.42 -2.29
N GLU A 130 12.29 -4.54 -2.43
CA GLU A 130 13.16 -3.53 -3.03
C GLU A 130 13.93 -4.17 -4.18
N THR A 131 13.97 -3.48 -5.30
CA THR A 131 14.87 -3.81 -6.42
C THR A 131 15.99 -2.78 -6.45
N GLU A 132 17.21 -3.23 -6.27
CA GLU A 132 18.41 -2.40 -6.50
C GLU A 132 18.65 -2.18 -7.99
#